data_e81cbdcda069f3996058c7dad7474fce
#
_entry.id   e81cbdcda069f3996058c7dad7474fce
#
_cell.length_a   1.000
_cell.length_b   1.000
_cell.length_c   1.000
_cell.angle_alpha   90.00
_cell.angle_beta   90.00
_cell.angle_gamma   90.00
#
_symmetry.space_group_name_H-M   'P 1'
#
loop_
_entity.id
_entity.type
_entity.pdbx_description
1 polymer ?
#
loop_
_entity_poly.entity_id
_entity_poly.type
_entity_poly.pdbx_seq_one_letter_code
_entity_poly.pdbx_strand_id
1 'polypeptide(L)'
;MGNPKAFLEIHRQEAGYRPIHDRIHDFGEVEQTLNTRERKLQASRCMDCGVPFCHWACPLGNKAPEWNDALYKGDWELAYKLLSSTNPFPEFTGRICPALCEKACVLNRFNHEPTTNREDEAAITEMAFQEGFILPRTDIQRNGKKVAVIGAGPAGLATANDLNLMGYTVTVFEKNEAAGGLLRYGIPNFKLNKAVIDRRIALLEQEGIEFRCHARISRISRESRDSILSAYDAIVIATGTPTARDLNVPGRELKGVHFALELLSQQNRVLAGMEFSKEERITAKDKDVLVIGGGDTGSDCIGTAHRQGCKSVTQIEIMPRPVEGPDDPQNPWPNWPRTLKTTSSHEEGCTRRWNINTLEFLGKDGKLIGVKVQEIDWKPNPNGGRPIMVEKGKPEIIKAELCLLAMGFLKPEHPEYPDNVFVCGDSANGASLVVRALASGRQTAQKVNAYLSPL
;
A
#
# COMPACT_ATOMS: atom_id res chain seq x y z
N MET A 1 16.88 25.88 -5.94
CA MET A 1 18.03 25.04 -6.35
C MET A 1 18.80 24.62 -5.10
N GLY A 2 18.92 23.33 -4.85
CA GLY A 2 19.72 22.82 -3.72
C GLY A 2 21.20 23.30 -3.79
N ASN A 3 22.03 22.75 -2.91
CA ASN A 3 23.47 22.99 -3.03
C ASN A 3 24.00 22.22 -4.26
N PRO A 4 24.52 22.90 -5.30
CA PRO A 4 24.90 22.26 -6.57
C PRO A 4 26.05 21.23 -6.44
N LYS A 5 26.73 21.16 -5.29
CA LYS A 5 27.79 20.19 -5.00
C LYS A 5 27.37 19.14 -3.96
N ALA A 6 26.23 19.30 -3.30
CA ALA A 6 25.86 18.43 -2.18
C ALA A 6 25.79 16.95 -2.56
N PHE A 7 25.31 16.62 -3.74
CA PHE A 7 25.25 15.22 -4.20
C PHE A 7 26.62 14.58 -4.45
N LEU A 8 27.70 15.37 -4.52
CA LEU A 8 29.11 14.92 -4.63
C LEU A 8 29.77 14.78 -3.25
N GLU A 9 29.33 15.56 -2.26
CA GLU A 9 29.98 15.71 -0.97
C GLU A 9 29.23 15.01 0.17
N ILE A 10 27.90 14.83 0.02
CA ILE A 10 27.00 14.27 1.04
C ILE A 10 26.47 12.95 0.56
N HIS A 11 26.75 11.87 1.27
CA HIS A 11 26.19 10.56 1.01
C HIS A 11 24.71 10.47 1.41
N ARG A 12 23.96 9.56 0.77
CA ARG A 12 22.59 9.24 1.17
C ARG A 12 22.60 8.69 2.60
N GLN A 13 21.78 9.28 3.44
CA GLN A 13 21.51 8.82 4.80
C GLN A 13 19.99 8.63 4.96
N GLU A 14 19.59 7.43 5.30
CA GLU A 14 18.23 7.11 5.72
C GLU A 14 18.15 7.17 7.25
N ALA A 15 16.96 7.45 7.77
CA ALA A 15 16.74 7.44 9.22
C ALA A 15 16.86 6.03 9.83
N GLY A 16 16.62 5.02 8.99
CA GLY A 16 16.67 3.61 9.40
C GLY A 16 15.47 3.18 10.24
N TYR A 17 15.66 2.07 10.94
CA TYR A 17 14.62 1.45 11.74
C TYR A 17 15.02 1.36 13.21
N ARG A 18 14.03 1.26 14.08
CA ARG A 18 14.24 0.89 15.49
C ARG A 18 14.99 -0.45 15.58
N PRO A 19 15.84 -0.67 16.61
CA PRO A 19 16.54 -1.94 16.79
C PRO A 19 15.60 -3.14 16.80
N ILE A 20 16.01 -4.26 16.19
CA ILE A 20 15.16 -5.45 16.01
C ILE A 20 14.65 -5.96 17.36
N HIS A 21 15.54 -6.03 18.37
CA HIS A 21 15.19 -6.55 19.71
C HIS A 21 14.16 -5.69 20.45
N ASP A 22 13.96 -4.44 20.05
CA ASP A 22 12.91 -3.58 20.61
C ASP A 22 11.62 -3.68 19.79
N ARG A 23 11.75 -3.53 18.45
CA ARG A 23 10.61 -3.36 17.56
C ARG A 23 9.74 -4.60 17.38
N ILE A 24 10.26 -5.80 17.66
CA ILE A 24 9.50 -7.05 17.58
C ILE A 24 8.55 -7.28 18.76
N HIS A 25 8.64 -6.49 19.83
CA HIS A 25 7.83 -6.62 21.03
C HIS A 25 6.61 -5.70 21.06
N ASP A 26 6.46 -4.83 20.08
CA ASP A 26 5.32 -3.93 19.97
C ASP A 26 4.84 -3.76 18.51
N PHE A 27 3.74 -3.07 18.32
CA PHE A 27 3.18 -2.73 17.01
C PHE A 27 3.34 -1.24 16.66
N GLY A 28 4.23 -0.50 17.34
CA GLY A 28 4.58 0.88 17.01
C GLY A 28 5.34 0.99 15.69
N GLU A 29 5.33 2.17 15.05
CA GLU A 29 6.05 2.40 13.80
C GLU A 29 7.53 2.04 13.93
N VAL A 30 8.06 1.31 12.96
CA VAL A 30 9.44 0.83 12.98
C VAL A 30 10.41 1.83 12.38
N GLU A 31 9.95 2.68 11.46
CA GLU A 31 10.79 3.71 10.85
C GLU A 31 11.10 4.83 11.84
N GLN A 32 12.34 5.28 11.81
CA GLN A 32 12.80 6.46 12.52
C GLN A 32 12.73 7.69 11.60
N THR A 33 12.99 8.85 12.12
CA THR A 33 13.07 10.09 11.34
C THR A 33 14.39 10.80 11.59
N LEU A 34 14.98 11.37 10.55
CA LEU A 34 16.12 12.26 10.67
C LEU A 34 15.70 13.55 11.39
N ASN A 35 16.63 14.14 12.12
CA ASN A 35 16.40 15.47 12.69
C ASN A 35 16.39 16.55 11.57
N THR A 36 15.91 17.74 11.91
CA THR A 36 15.73 18.86 10.96
C THR A 36 17.03 19.21 10.19
N ARG A 37 18.19 19.16 10.84
CA ARG A 37 19.48 19.48 10.20
C ARG A 37 19.86 18.41 9.18
N GLU A 38 19.80 17.15 9.58
CA GLU A 38 20.08 16.00 8.71
C GLU A 38 19.12 15.96 7.52
N ARG A 39 17.83 16.21 7.76
CA ARG A 39 16.81 16.28 6.71
C ARG A 39 17.12 17.34 5.67
N LYS A 40 17.50 18.55 6.09
CA LYS A 40 17.94 19.62 5.17
C LYS A 40 19.17 19.21 4.35
N LEU A 41 20.13 18.52 4.97
CA LEU A 41 21.31 18.01 4.26
C LEU A 41 20.93 16.97 3.20
N GLN A 42 20.00 16.06 3.50
CA GLN A 42 19.53 15.08 2.51
C GLN A 42 18.75 15.76 1.37
N ALA A 43 17.86 16.68 1.66
CA ALA A 43 17.14 17.46 0.65
C ALA A 43 18.07 18.26 -0.27
N SER A 44 19.18 18.80 0.26
CA SER A 44 20.18 19.56 -0.51
C SER A 44 20.83 18.76 -1.64
N ARG A 45 20.80 17.41 -1.56
CA ARG A 45 21.38 16.51 -2.57
C ARG A 45 20.57 16.50 -3.88
N CYS A 46 19.36 17.03 -3.89
CA CYS A 46 18.58 17.12 -5.11
C CYS A 46 19.26 18.02 -6.15
N MET A 47 19.53 17.49 -7.34
CA MET A 47 20.21 18.21 -8.42
C MET A 47 19.33 19.21 -9.17
N ASP A 48 18.02 19.26 -8.86
CA ASP A 48 17.04 20.08 -9.58
C ASP A 48 17.13 19.87 -11.11
N CYS A 49 16.95 18.64 -11.54
CA CYS A 49 17.13 18.22 -12.93
C CYS A 49 16.15 18.93 -13.86
N GLY A 50 16.66 19.50 -14.97
CA GLY A 50 15.81 20.09 -16.02
C GLY A 50 14.84 19.10 -16.68
N VAL A 51 15.13 17.78 -16.60
CA VAL A 51 14.22 16.68 -16.94
C VAL A 51 14.10 15.79 -15.72
N PRO A 52 13.15 16.05 -14.81
CA PRO A 52 13.01 15.35 -13.56
C PRO A 52 12.33 13.98 -13.72
N PHE A 53 13.10 12.91 -13.87
CA PHE A 53 12.57 11.55 -13.97
C PHE A 53 11.73 11.14 -12.77
N CYS A 54 11.97 11.73 -11.59
CA CYS A 54 11.16 11.53 -10.40
C CYS A 54 9.69 11.99 -10.59
N HIS A 55 9.44 13.08 -11.32
CA HIS A 55 8.08 13.51 -11.69
C HIS A 55 7.41 12.48 -12.59
N TRP A 56 8.12 12.05 -13.63
CA TRP A 56 7.58 11.09 -14.60
C TRP A 56 7.28 9.74 -13.94
N ALA A 57 8.14 9.26 -13.06
CA ALA A 57 7.97 7.97 -12.39
C ALA A 57 6.86 7.97 -11.34
N CYS A 58 6.53 9.12 -10.78
CA CYS A 58 5.47 9.25 -9.79
C CYS A 58 4.10 9.33 -10.49
N PRO A 59 3.15 8.39 -10.23
CA PRO A 59 1.81 8.46 -10.79
C PRO A 59 1.03 9.74 -10.46
N LEU A 60 1.39 10.41 -9.37
CA LEU A 60 0.83 11.71 -8.96
C LEU A 60 1.55 12.91 -9.60
N GLY A 61 2.68 12.68 -10.29
CA GLY A 61 3.50 13.76 -10.84
C GLY A 61 4.10 14.67 -9.77
N ASN A 62 4.54 14.08 -8.66
CA ASN A 62 5.09 14.81 -7.51
C ASN A 62 6.28 15.69 -7.91
N LYS A 63 6.25 16.94 -7.45
CA LYS A 63 7.26 17.97 -7.73
C LYS A 63 8.44 17.87 -6.76
N ALA A 64 9.17 16.73 -6.82
CA ALA A 64 10.22 16.44 -5.85
C ALA A 64 11.36 17.47 -5.84
N PRO A 65 11.88 17.98 -6.97
CA PRO A 65 12.90 19.03 -6.94
C PRO A 65 12.45 20.29 -6.20
N GLU A 66 11.24 20.76 -6.47
CA GLU A 66 10.71 22.00 -5.93
C GLU A 66 10.53 21.94 -4.41
N TRP A 67 9.92 20.87 -3.88
CA TRP A 67 9.76 20.78 -2.44
C TRP A 67 11.07 20.37 -1.71
N ASN A 68 12.01 19.67 -2.38
CA ASN A 68 13.35 19.45 -1.82
C ASN A 68 14.13 20.78 -1.67
N ASP A 69 14.01 21.69 -2.63
CA ASP A 69 14.63 23.02 -2.55
C ASP A 69 14.04 23.85 -1.39
N ALA A 70 12.71 23.84 -1.24
CA ALA A 70 12.04 24.50 -0.11
C ALA A 70 12.50 23.90 1.24
N LEU A 71 12.54 22.56 1.34
CA LEU A 71 12.96 21.84 2.54
C LEU A 71 14.43 22.14 2.88
N TYR A 72 15.32 22.16 1.91
CA TYR A 72 16.72 22.54 2.10
C TYR A 72 16.86 23.96 2.68
N LYS A 73 16.09 24.90 2.17
CA LYS A 73 16.03 26.29 2.67
C LYS A 73 15.39 26.41 4.04
N GLY A 74 14.68 25.38 4.49
CA GLY A 74 13.96 25.35 5.76
C GLY A 74 12.57 25.99 5.69
N ASP A 75 12.06 26.20 4.51
CA ASP A 75 10.69 26.66 4.28
C ASP A 75 9.73 25.47 4.23
N TRP A 76 9.35 25.01 5.41
CA TRP A 76 8.49 23.84 5.59
C TRP A 76 7.06 24.07 5.06
N GLU A 77 6.56 25.30 5.20
CA GLU A 77 5.23 25.66 4.71
C GLU A 77 5.18 25.57 3.18
N LEU A 78 6.17 26.17 2.49
CA LEU A 78 6.26 26.09 1.04
C LEU A 78 6.49 24.63 0.59
N ALA A 79 7.35 23.88 1.27
CA ALA A 79 7.58 22.47 0.98
C ALA A 79 6.27 21.68 1.03
N TYR A 80 5.46 21.85 2.07
CA TYR A 80 4.15 21.21 2.18
C TYR A 80 3.18 21.68 1.08
N LYS A 81 3.13 22.96 0.79
CA LYS A 81 2.27 23.54 -0.24
C LYS A 81 2.57 22.98 -1.64
N LEU A 82 3.86 22.82 -1.96
CA LEU A 82 4.30 22.22 -3.21
C LEU A 82 3.98 20.71 -3.25
N LEU A 83 4.25 19.97 -2.18
CA LEU A 83 3.97 18.55 -2.05
C LEU A 83 2.46 18.26 -2.15
N SER A 84 1.63 18.96 -1.40
CA SER A 84 0.18 18.77 -1.35
C SER A 84 -0.53 19.18 -2.64
N SER A 85 0.11 19.99 -3.50
CA SER A 85 -0.45 20.38 -4.80
C SER A 85 -0.66 19.19 -5.74
N THR A 86 0.13 18.15 -5.61
CA THR A 86 0.06 16.93 -6.41
C THR A 86 -0.34 15.69 -5.62
N ASN A 87 0.04 15.61 -4.35
CA ASN A 87 -0.25 14.48 -3.47
C ASN A 87 -1.24 14.89 -2.37
N PRO A 88 -2.49 14.38 -2.37
CA PRO A 88 -3.48 14.77 -1.37
C PRO A 88 -3.19 14.20 0.03
N PHE A 89 -2.45 13.09 0.12
CA PHE A 89 -2.19 12.38 1.38
C PHE A 89 -0.73 11.93 1.51
N PRO A 90 0.21 12.88 1.59
CA PRO A 90 1.63 12.55 1.62
C PRO A 90 2.05 11.84 2.92
N GLU A 91 1.29 11.92 3.99
CA GLU A 91 1.49 11.13 5.20
C GLU A 91 1.35 9.62 4.98
N PHE A 92 0.54 9.20 3.99
CA PHE A 92 0.41 7.78 3.64
C PHE A 92 1.54 7.35 2.71
N THR A 93 1.78 8.08 1.63
CA THR A 93 2.83 7.75 0.67
C THR A 93 4.21 7.82 1.28
N GLY A 94 4.48 8.80 2.13
CA GLY A 94 5.74 8.93 2.83
C GLY A 94 6.11 7.75 3.74
N ARG A 95 5.10 6.95 4.16
CA ARG A 95 5.32 5.75 4.98
C ARG A 95 5.34 4.45 4.18
N ILE A 96 4.45 4.31 3.17
CA ILE A 96 4.21 3.00 2.54
C ILE A 96 4.40 2.98 1.03
N CYS A 97 4.71 4.10 0.38
CA CYS A 97 5.05 4.09 -1.04
C CYS A 97 6.43 3.44 -1.24
N PRO A 98 6.61 2.56 -2.23
CA PRO A 98 7.91 1.99 -2.52
C PRO A 98 8.89 3.00 -3.15
N ALA A 99 8.50 4.26 -3.31
CA ALA A 99 9.30 5.36 -3.83
C ALA A 99 9.78 5.16 -5.28
N LEU A 100 8.84 5.03 -6.22
CA LEU A 100 9.14 4.98 -7.66
C LEU A 100 10.02 6.16 -8.10
N CYS A 101 9.79 7.35 -7.52
CA CYS A 101 10.56 8.56 -7.77
C CYS A 101 12.04 8.42 -7.41
N GLU A 102 12.37 7.73 -6.31
CA GLU A 102 13.74 7.49 -5.90
C GLU A 102 14.43 6.49 -6.84
N LYS A 103 13.72 5.44 -7.28
CA LYS A 103 14.28 4.49 -8.26
C LYS A 103 14.57 5.14 -9.62
N ALA A 104 13.75 6.10 -10.03
CA ALA A 104 13.96 6.87 -11.26
C ALA A 104 14.86 8.11 -11.07
N CYS A 105 15.28 8.42 -9.86
CA CYS A 105 16.18 9.54 -9.61
C CYS A 105 17.48 9.38 -10.42
N VAL A 106 18.00 10.47 -11.00
CA VAL A 106 19.25 10.45 -11.77
C VAL A 106 20.43 10.01 -10.90
N LEU A 107 20.45 10.39 -9.62
CA LEU A 107 21.45 9.94 -8.67
C LEU A 107 21.43 8.42 -8.46
N ASN A 108 20.26 7.78 -8.54
CA ASN A 108 20.17 6.32 -8.48
C ASN A 108 20.85 5.65 -9.68
N ARG A 109 20.80 6.27 -10.86
CA ARG A 109 21.51 5.78 -12.05
C ARG A 109 23.00 5.99 -11.95
N PHE A 110 23.42 7.06 -11.27
CA PHE A 110 24.83 7.50 -11.25
C PHE A 110 25.65 6.79 -10.15
N ASN A 111 25.18 6.80 -8.92
CA ASN A 111 25.90 6.26 -7.75
C ASN A 111 25.04 5.40 -6.81
N HIS A 112 23.81 5.05 -7.22
CA HIS A 112 22.83 4.31 -6.43
C HIS A 112 22.43 4.97 -5.10
N GLU A 113 22.62 6.28 -5.00
CA GLU A 113 22.27 7.09 -3.85
C GLU A 113 21.20 8.14 -4.19
N PRO A 114 19.95 7.76 -4.50
CA PRO A 114 18.88 8.71 -4.82
C PRO A 114 18.62 9.67 -3.65
N THR A 115 17.79 10.70 -3.89
CA THR A 115 17.22 11.53 -2.82
C THR A 115 16.31 10.72 -1.90
N THR A 116 16.05 11.20 -0.67
CA THR A 116 15.23 10.54 0.37
C THR A 116 13.77 10.95 0.29
N ASN A 117 13.20 11.01 -0.93
CA ASN A 117 11.89 11.61 -1.19
C ASN A 117 10.75 11.04 -0.33
N ARG A 118 10.73 9.73 -0.10
CA ARG A 118 9.67 9.09 0.70
C ARG A 118 9.71 9.56 2.16
N GLU A 119 10.89 9.56 2.76
CA GLU A 119 11.04 10.04 4.14
C GLU A 119 10.81 11.55 4.24
N ASP A 120 11.20 12.31 3.21
CA ASP A 120 10.99 13.76 3.17
C ASP A 120 9.49 14.09 3.06
N GLU A 121 8.70 13.33 2.28
CA GLU A 121 7.24 13.46 2.24
C GLU A 121 6.61 13.30 3.65
N ALA A 122 7.03 12.26 4.38
CA ALA A 122 6.55 12.03 5.74
C ALA A 122 6.95 13.17 6.68
N ALA A 123 8.22 13.59 6.65
CA ALA A 123 8.74 14.64 7.52
C ALA A 123 8.08 16.00 7.25
N ILE A 124 7.92 16.38 5.98
CA ILE A 124 7.23 17.63 5.57
C ILE A 124 5.80 17.64 6.11
N THR A 125 5.10 16.52 5.96
CA THR A 125 3.70 16.43 6.36
C THR A 125 3.53 16.44 7.87
N GLU A 126 4.37 15.72 8.61
CA GLU A 126 4.32 15.75 10.08
C GLU A 126 4.65 17.14 10.62
N MET A 127 5.66 17.82 10.07
CA MET A 127 5.96 19.20 10.43
C MET A 127 4.77 20.13 10.14
N ALA A 128 4.12 19.94 8.97
CA ALA A 128 2.97 20.76 8.59
C ALA A 128 1.77 20.59 9.54
N PHE A 129 1.54 19.39 10.07
CA PHE A 129 0.54 19.18 11.12
C PHE A 129 0.96 19.79 12.46
N GLN A 130 2.25 19.66 12.86
CA GLN A 130 2.76 20.18 14.12
C GLN A 130 2.74 21.70 14.17
N GLU A 131 3.10 22.36 13.08
CA GLU A 131 3.12 23.83 12.96
C GLU A 131 1.75 24.42 12.57
N GLY A 132 0.72 23.59 12.36
CA GLY A 132 -0.61 24.05 12.03
C GLY A 132 -0.78 24.61 10.61
N PHE A 133 0.07 24.21 9.65
CA PHE A 133 -0.10 24.60 8.24
C PHE A 133 -1.25 23.83 7.57
N ILE A 134 -1.64 22.69 8.13
CA ILE A 134 -2.76 21.88 7.65
C ILE A 134 -3.99 22.22 8.46
N LEU A 135 -4.88 22.99 7.86
CA LEU A 135 -6.18 23.37 8.44
C LEU A 135 -7.32 22.88 7.56
N PRO A 136 -8.51 22.60 8.15
CA PRO A 136 -9.70 22.26 7.37
C PRO A 136 -10.10 23.41 6.46
N ARG A 137 -10.40 23.11 5.21
CA ARG A 137 -10.93 24.06 4.22
C ARG A 137 -12.44 24.12 4.37
N THR A 138 -12.95 25.11 5.10
CA THR A 138 -14.37 25.25 5.43
C THR A 138 -15.12 26.24 4.54
N ASP A 139 -14.41 26.99 3.69
CA ASP A 139 -14.92 28.01 2.78
C ASP A 139 -15.33 27.48 1.39
N ILE A 140 -15.48 26.16 1.26
CA ILE A 140 -15.79 25.49 -0.02
C ILE A 140 -17.23 25.86 -0.44
N GLN A 141 -17.35 26.52 -1.59
CA GLN A 141 -18.64 26.85 -2.18
C GLN A 141 -19.28 25.62 -2.82
N ARG A 142 -20.48 25.26 -2.34
CA ARG A 142 -21.20 24.07 -2.83
C ARG A 142 -21.92 24.38 -4.15
N ASN A 143 -21.78 23.44 -5.12
CA ASN A 143 -22.41 23.56 -6.45
C ASN A 143 -23.81 22.90 -6.53
N GLY A 144 -24.32 22.35 -5.41
CA GLY A 144 -25.62 21.70 -5.31
C GLY A 144 -25.67 20.24 -5.81
N LYS A 145 -24.61 19.73 -6.41
CA LYS A 145 -24.54 18.33 -6.89
C LYS A 145 -24.00 17.39 -5.80
N LYS A 146 -24.50 16.15 -5.80
CA LYS A 146 -24.17 15.11 -4.83
C LYS A 146 -23.46 13.94 -5.47
N VAL A 147 -22.37 13.48 -4.86
CA VAL A 147 -21.61 12.32 -5.36
C VAL A 147 -21.47 11.27 -4.25
N ALA A 148 -21.79 10.02 -4.58
CA ALA A 148 -21.55 8.86 -3.72
C ALA A 148 -20.20 8.21 -4.10
N VAL A 149 -19.35 7.97 -3.09
CA VAL A 149 -18.11 7.21 -3.25
C VAL A 149 -18.25 5.91 -2.46
N ILE A 150 -18.10 4.76 -3.12
CA ILE A 150 -18.26 3.44 -2.51
C ILE A 150 -16.90 2.82 -2.26
N GLY A 151 -16.49 2.80 -1.01
CA GLY A 151 -15.19 2.38 -0.51
C GLY A 151 -14.33 3.56 -0.06
N ALA A 152 -13.89 3.52 1.20
CA ALA A 152 -13.07 4.53 1.85
C ALA A 152 -11.57 4.16 1.86
N GLY A 153 -11.09 3.40 0.86
CA GLY A 153 -9.66 3.16 0.64
C GLY A 153 -8.96 4.36 -0.03
N PRO A 154 -7.64 4.27 -0.32
CA PRO A 154 -6.87 5.39 -0.88
C PRO A 154 -7.50 6.04 -2.10
N ALA A 155 -8.00 5.25 -3.05
CA ALA A 155 -8.63 5.78 -4.27
C ALA A 155 -9.92 6.53 -3.96
N GLY A 156 -10.78 5.97 -3.09
CA GLY A 156 -12.03 6.61 -2.68
C GLY A 156 -11.79 7.89 -1.90
N LEU A 157 -10.83 7.90 -0.98
CA LEU A 157 -10.45 9.09 -0.22
C LEU A 157 -9.93 10.20 -1.14
N ALA A 158 -9.06 9.86 -2.12
CA ALA A 158 -8.54 10.85 -3.07
C ALA A 158 -9.65 11.42 -3.97
N THR A 159 -10.57 10.56 -4.42
CA THR A 159 -11.74 11.00 -5.19
C THR A 159 -12.62 11.93 -4.37
N ALA A 160 -12.93 11.54 -3.12
CA ALA A 160 -13.79 12.31 -2.23
C ALA A 160 -13.17 13.68 -1.91
N ASN A 161 -11.86 13.71 -1.60
CA ASN A 161 -11.13 14.95 -1.36
C ASN A 161 -11.23 15.92 -2.55
N ASP A 162 -10.86 15.46 -3.75
CA ASP A 162 -10.81 16.33 -4.92
C ASP A 162 -12.22 16.81 -5.33
N LEU A 163 -13.24 15.93 -5.28
CA LEU A 163 -14.63 16.32 -5.55
C LEU A 163 -15.16 17.32 -4.50
N ASN A 164 -14.86 17.09 -3.22
CA ASN A 164 -15.23 18.03 -2.16
C ASN A 164 -14.66 19.42 -2.42
N LEU A 165 -13.38 19.51 -2.82
CA LEU A 165 -12.73 20.79 -3.17
C LEU A 165 -13.31 21.46 -4.42
N MET A 166 -13.89 20.68 -5.33
CA MET A 166 -14.63 21.21 -6.49
C MET A 166 -16.06 21.66 -6.16
N GLY A 167 -16.46 21.58 -4.88
CA GLY A 167 -17.76 22.06 -4.42
C GLY A 167 -18.88 21.01 -4.40
N TYR A 168 -18.59 19.75 -4.71
CA TYR A 168 -19.58 18.66 -4.62
C TYR A 168 -19.89 18.32 -3.16
N THR A 169 -21.13 17.91 -2.88
CA THR A 169 -21.47 17.26 -1.61
C THR A 169 -21.15 15.78 -1.72
N VAL A 170 -20.18 15.31 -0.96
CA VAL A 170 -19.64 13.95 -1.08
C VAL A 170 -20.02 13.11 0.12
N THR A 171 -20.60 11.93 -0.13
CA THR A 171 -20.83 10.89 0.89
C THR A 171 -20.00 9.65 0.51
N VAL A 172 -19.18 9.20 1.44
CA VAL A 172 -18.34 8.00 1.31
C VAL A 172 -18.98 6.85 2.07
N PHE A 173 -19.30 5.76 1.38
CA PHE A 173 -19.85 4.55 1.97
C PHE A 173 -18.74 3.53 2.20
N GLU A 174 -18.58 3.06 3.44
CA GLU A 174 -17.59 2.05 3.83
C GLU A 174 -18.29 0.85 4.49
N LYS A 175 -17.96 -0.34 4.02
CA LYS A 175 -18.55 -1.59 4.56
C LYS A 175 -18.09 -1.95 5.97
N ASN A 176 -16.88 -1.52 6.32
CA ASN A 176 -16.26 -1.77 7.61
C ASN A 176 -16.65 -0.69 8.63
N GLU A 177 -16.16 -0.88 9.86
CA GLU A 177 -16.42 0.00 11.01
C GLU A 177 -15.76 1.39 10.90
N ALA A 178 -14.68 1.52 10.09
CA ALA A 178 -13.97 2.78 9.92
C ALA A 178 -13.39 2.94 8.51
N ALA A 179 -13.19 4.17 8.08
CA ALA A 179 -12.57 4.53 6.82
C ALA A 179 -11.07 4.21 6.80
N GLY A 180 -10.50 4.01 5.60
CA GLY A 180 -9.08 3.77 5.37
C GLY A 180 -8.78 2.57 4.47
N GLY A 181 -9.74 1.67 4.24
CA GLY A 181 -9.55 0.49 3.39
C GLY A 181 -8.31 -0.33 3.80
N LEU A 182 -7.45 -0.72 2.85
CA LEU A 182 -6.24 -1.49 3.14
C LEU A 182 -5.19 -0.70 3.94
N LEU A 183 -5.19 0.64 3.95
CA LEU A 183 -4.34 1.42 4.85
C LEU A 183 -4.61 1.05 6.32
N ARG A 184 -5.88 0.86 6.65
CA ARG A 184 -6.33 0.50 8.01
C ARG A 184 -6.29 -0.99 8.26
N TYR A 185 -6.83 -1.79 7.33
CA TYR A 185 -7.09 -3.21 7.55
C TYR A 185 -6.03 -4.15 6.96
N GLY A 186 -5.24 -3.69 5.98
CA GLY A 186 -4.21 -4.49 5.33
C GLY A 186 -2.81 -4.18 5.84
N ILE A 187 -2.44 -2.92 5.87
CA ILE A 187 -1.10 -2.49 6.30
C ILE A 187 -0.97 -2.64 7.82
N PRO A 188 0.10 -3.27 8.33
CA PRO A 188 0.33 -3.36 9.78
C PRO A 188 0.54 -1.99 10.43
N ASN A 189 0.16 -1.88 11.72
CA ASN A 189 0.33 -0.63 12.47
C ASN A 189 1.81 -0.22 12.59
N PHE A 190 2.72 -1.18 12.61
CA PHE A 190 4.17 -0.92 12.67
C PHE A 190 4.76 -0.35 11.36
N LYS A 191 3.99 -0.33 10.25
CA LYS A 191 4.35 0.38 9.01
C LYS A 191 3.56 1.68 8.81
N LEU A 192 2.32 1.73 9.29
CA LEU A 192 1.46 2.90 9.21
C LEU A 192 0.58 2.94 10.45
N ASN A 193 0.89 3.84 11.38
CA ASN A 193 0.10 4.06 12.58
C ASN A 193 -1.31 4.53 12.21
N LYS A 194 -2.33 3.87 12.78
CA LYS A 194 -3.73 4.15 12.44
C LYS A 194 -4.19 5.54 12.88
N ALA A 195 -3.54 6.14 13.89
CA ALA A 195 -3.78 7.53 14.28
C ALA A 195 -3.49 8.54 13.13
N VAL A 196 -2.56 8.22 12.22
CA VAL A 196 -2.30 9.04 11.02
C VAL A 196 -3.50 9.05 10.08
N ILE A 197 -4.18 7.90 9.94
CA ILE A 197 -5.40 7.77 9.15
C ILE A 197 -6.54 8.52 9.83
N ASP A 198 -6.71 8.33 11.15
CA ASP A 198 -7.79 8.96 11.93
C ASP A 198 -7.68 10.48 11.86
N ARG A 199 -6.47 11.03 12.00
CA ARG A 199 -6.20 12.46 11.86
C ARG A 199 -6.64 13.00 10.49
N ARG A 200 -6.35 12.28 9.40
CA ARG A 200 -6.75 12.68 8.06
C ARG A 200 -8.26 12.57 7.85
N ILE A 201 -8.90 11.51 8.31
CA ILE A 201 -10.35 11.34 8.21
C ILE A 201 -11.06 12.47 8.95
N ALA A 202 -10.65 12.78 10.19
CA ALA A 202 -11.23 13.88 10.97
C ALA A 202 -11.09 15.24 10.24
N LEU A 203 -9.98 15.49 9.54
CA LEU A 203 -9.82 16.68 8.72
C LEU A 203 -10.82 16.72 7.55
N LEU A 204 -10.97 15.60 6.83
CA LEU A 204 -11.92 15.50 5.71
C LEU A 204 -13.38 15.65 6.16
N GLU A 205 -13.73 15.14 7.35
CA GLU A 205 -15.06 15.34 7.95
C GLU A 205 -15.31 16.83 8.28
N GLN A 206 -14.32 17.52 8.83
CA GLN A 206 -14.40 18.96 9.08
C GLN A 206 -14.52 19.77 7.79
N GLU A 207 -13.99 19.30 6.69
CA GLU A 207 -14.14 19.88 5.34
C GLU A 207 -15.51 19.55 4.70
N GLY A 208 -16.37 18.76 5.37
CA GLY A 208 -17.75 18.48 4.97
C GLY A 208 -17.94 17.20 4.14
N ILE A 209 -16.97 16.28 4.13
CA ILE A 209 -17.16 14.94 3.58
C ILE A 209 -17.90 14.08 4.63
N GLU A 210 -19.00 13.46 4.24
CA GLU A 210 -19.76 12.54 5.10
C GLU A 210 -19.23 11.11 4.93
N PHE A 211 -18.84 10.45 6.04
CA PHE A 211 -18.48 9.03 6.05
C PHE A 211 -19.60 8.19 6.67
N ARG A 212 -20.12 7.22 5.91
CA ARG A 212 -21.10 6.24 6.35
C ARG A 212 -20.44 4.88 6.44
N CYS A 213 -19.92 4.56 7.62
CA CYS A 213 -19.35 3.26 7.93
C CYS A 213 -20.46 2.21 8.19
N HIS A 214 -20.09 0.92 8.25
CA HIS A 214 -21.02 -0.23 8.32
C HIS A 214 -22.04 -0.26 7.16
N ALA A 215 -21.78 0.44 6.06
CA ALA A 215 -22.66 0.59 4.91
C ALA A 215 -22.15 -0.21 3.71
N ARG A 216 -22.55 -1.48 3.63
CA ARG A 216 -22.22 -2.35 2.49
C ARG A 216 -23.19 -2.09 1.34
N ILE A 217 -22.68 -1.51 0.25
CA ILE A 217 -23.43 -1.35 -1.01
C ILE A 217 -23.15 -2.58 -1.88
N SER A 218 -24.13 -3.51 -1.99
CA SER A 218 -23.96 -4.81 -2.65
C SER A 218 -24.36 -4.83 -4.12
N ARG A 219 -25.19 -3.90 -4.57
CA ARG A 219 -25.64 -3.81 -5.96
C ARG A 219 -25.72 -2.37 -6.43
N ILE A 220 -25.14 -2.12 -7.59
CA ILE A 220 -25.29 -0.90 -8.37
C ILE A 220 -25.84 -1.37 -9.71
N SER A 221 -27.16 -1.23 -9.93
CA SER A 221 -27.81 -1.63 -11.18
C SER A 221 -28.75 -0.56 -11.68
N ARG A 222 -28.96 -0.52 -12.99
CA ARG A 222 -29.93 0.38 -13.65
C ARG A 222 -31.37 0.21 -13.13
N GLU A 223 -31.69 -0.95 -12.55
CA GLU A 223 -33.06 -1.37 -12.21
C GLU A 223 -33.47 -1.05 -10.77
N SER A 224 -32.52 -0.70 -9.90
CA SER A 224 -32.86 -0.44 -8.50
C SER A 224 -33.30 1.01 -8.30
N ARG A 225 -34.57 1.28 -8.63
CA ARG A 225 -35.21 2.61 -8.41
C ARG A 225 -35.29 3.00 -6.93
N ASP A 226 -35.17 2.05 -6.01
CA ASP A 226 -35.26 2.24 -4.55
C ASP A 226 -33.88 2.21 -3.86
N SER A 227 -32.78 2.36 -4.61
CA SER A 227 -31.46 2.37 -4.01
C SER A 227 -31.13 3.73 -3.41
N ILE A 228 -30.41 3.71 -2.27
CA ILE A 228 -29.83 4.90 -1.65
C ILE A 228 -29.05 5.76 -2.67
N LEU A 229 -28.57 5.13 -3.74
CA LEU A 229 -27.77 5.74 -4.80
C LEU A 229 -28.61 6.58 -5.78
N SER A 230 -29.92 6.43 -5.82
CA SER A 230 -30.82 7.26 -6.66
C SER A 230 -30.82 8.74 -6.26
N ALA A 231 -30.35 9.05 -5.04
CA ALA A 231 -30.24 10.41 -4.50
C ALA A 231 -28.95 11.13 -4.90
N TYR A 232 -28.07 10.49 -5.68
CA TYR A 232 -26.78 11.06 -6.09
C TYR A 232 -26.70 11.29 -7.60
N ASP A 233 -26.10 12.40 -8.01
CA ASP A 233 -25.91 12.77 -9.42
C ASP A 233 -24.84 11.90 -10.10
N ALA A 234 -23.81 11.46 -9.35
CA ALA A 234 -22.82 10.49 -9.81
C ALA A 234 -22.39 9.53 -8.70
N ILE A 235 -21.86 8.39 -9.11
CA ILE A 235 -21.42 7.31 -8.21
C ILE A 235 -20.00 6.89 -8.60
N VAL A 236 -19.12 6.75 -7.61
CA VAL A 236 -17.76 6.25 -7.83
C VAL A 236 -17.55 4.94 -7.05
N ILE A 237 -17.17 3.88 -7.77
CA ILE A 237 -16.83 2.58 -7.21
C ILE A 237 -15.33 2.53 -6.94
N ALA A 238 -14.95 2.49 -5.66
CA ALA A 238 -13.58 2.46 -5.16
C ALA A 238 -13.36 1.29 -4.19
N THR A 239 -13.99 0.14 -4.45
CA THR A 239 -14.06 -1.02 -3.55
C THR A 239 -12.78 -1.86 -3.52
N GLY A 240 -11.78 -1.52 -4.33
CA GLY A 240 -10.51 -2.24 -4.41
C GLY A 240 -10.64 -3.63 -5.06
N THR A 241 -9.73 -4.53 -4.70
CA THR A 241 -9.67 -5.94 -5.14
C THR A 241 -9.92 -6.86 -3.94
N PRO A 242 -11.18 -7.14 -3.58
CA PRO A 242 -11.49 -7.87 -2.34
C PRO A 242 -11.18 -9.37 -2.42
N THR A 243 -11.04 -9.95 -3.62
CA THR A 243 -10.87 -11.39 -3.81
C THR A 243 -9.38 -11.74 -3.87
N ALA A 244 -8.89 -12.46 -2.85
CA ALA A 244 -7.54 -13.01 -2.85
C ALA A 244 -7.41 -14.19 -3.83
N ARG A 245 -6.20 -14.41 -4.36
CA ARG A 245 -5.88 -15.65 -5.07
C ARG A 245 -5.80 -16.79 -4.08
N ASP A 246 -6.38 -17.93 -4.46
CA ASP A 246 -6.39 -19.14 -3.64
C ASP A 246 -5.60 -20.27 -4.27
N LEU A 247 -5.32 -21.32 -3.47
CA LEU A 247 -4.70 -22.58 -3.89
C LEU A 247 -5.73 -23.70 -3.86
N ASN A 248 -6.00 -24.29 -5.02
CA ASN A 248 -6.87 -25.45 -5.10
C ASN A 248 -6.03 -26.72 -4.97
N VAL A 249 -5.57 -27.00 -3.74
CA VAL A 249 -4.78 -28.19 -3.39
C VAL A 249 -5.42 -28.91 -2.20
N PRO A 250 -5.18 -30.24 -2.02
CA PRO A 250 -5.72 -30.98 -0.88
C PRO A 250 -5.38 -30.34 0.46
N GLY A 251 -6.29 -30.39 1.42
CA GLY A 251 -6.12 -29.87 2.78
C GLY A 251 -6.30 -28.36 2.93
N ARG A 252 -6.74 -27.65 1.87
CA ARG A 252 -6.97 -26.19 1.90
C ARG A 252 -7.94 -25.76 3.02
N GLU A 253 -8.86 -26.61 3.41
CA GLU A 253 -9.88 -26.41 4.44
C GLU A 253 -9.39 -26.61 5.88
N LEU A 254 -8.15 -27.06 6.09
CA LEU A 254 -7.59 -27.30 7.41
C LEU A 254 -7.52 -26.02 8.26
N LYS A 255 -7.85 -26.15 9.53
CA LYS A 255 -7.64 -25.06 10.51
C LYS A 255 -6.15 -24.70 10.60
N GLY A 256 -5.85 -23.43 10.38
CA GLY A 256 -4.49 -22.92 10.32
C GLY A 256 -4.05 -22.51 8.91
N VAL A 257 -4.88 -22.74 7.87
CA VAL A 257 -4.65 -22.20 6.53
C VAL A 257 -5.55 -20.99 6.31
N HIS A 258 -4.98 -19.79 6.21
CA HIS A 258 -5.70 -18.53 6.13
C HIS A 258 -5.19 -17.65 4.99
N PHE A 259 -6.05 -16.77 4.48
CA PHE A 259 -5.56 -15.67 3.66
C PHE A 259 -4.78 -14.66 4.53
N ALA A 260 -3.72 -14.10 3.97
CA ALA A 260 -2.88 -13.11 4.65
C ALA A 260 -3.69 -11.93 5.22
N LEU A 261 -4.66 -11.42 4.47
CA LEU A 261 -5.50 -10.31 4.93
C LEU A 261 -6.42 -10.66 6.10
N GLU A 262 -6.74 -11.94 6.34
CA GLU A 262 -7.51 -12.34 7.52
C GLU A 262 -6.70 -12.10 8.79
N LEU A 263 -5.42 -12.53 8.80
CA LEU A 263 -4.51 -12.26 9.91
C LEU A 263 -4.28 -10.76 10.10
N LEU A 264 -3.90 -10.06 9.03
CA LEU A 264 -3.53 -8.64 9.09
C LEU A 264 -4.70 -7.76 9.53
N SER A 265 -5.88 -8.01 8.95
CA SER A 265 -7.10 -7.27 9.28
C SER A 265 -7.56 -7.55 10.72
N GLN A 266 -7.49 -8.81 11.16
CA GLN A 266 -7.84 -9.16 12.53
C GLN A 266 -6.86 -8.54 13.52
N GLN A 267 -5.54 -8.59 13.24
CA GLN A 267 -4.54 -7.99 14.12
C GLN A 267 -4.74 -6.47 14.26
N ASN A 268 -5.02 -5.77 13.17
CA ASN A 268 -5.29 -4.33 13.23
C ASN A 268 -6.57 -4.02 14.03
N ARG A 269 -7.63 -4.85 13.93
CA ARG A 269 -8.83 -4.73 14.75
C ARG A 269 -8.57 -4.97 16.24
N VAL A 270 -7.72 -5.95 16.55
CA VAL A 270 -7.29 -6.18 17.95
C VAL A 270 -6.56 -4.97 18.52
N LEU A 271 -5.69 -4.34 17.73
CA LEU A 271 -5.01 -3.10 18.14
C LEU A 271 -5.97 -1.93 18.30
N ALA A 272 -7.10 -1.94 17.60
CA ALA A 272 -8.19 -0.98 17.75
C ALA A 272 -9.16 -1.33 18.92
N GLY A 273 -8.86 -2.37 19.73
CA GLY A 273 -9.64 -2.75 20.91
C GLY A 273 -10.75 -3.78 20.65
N MET A 274 -10.82 -4.37 19.43
CA MET A 274 -11.80 -5.42 19.16
C MET A 274 -11.34 -6.75 19.75
N GLU A 275 -12.24 -7.42 20.45
CA GLU A 275 -11.99 -8.74 21.04
C GLU A 275 -12.44 -9.86 20.09
N PHE A 276 -11.72 -10.98 20.10
CA PHE A 276 -12.03 -12.20 19.37
C PHE A 276 -11.94 -13.39 20.33
N SER A 277 -12.81 -14.37 20.17
CA SER A 277 -12.72 -15.62 20.91
C SER A 277 -11.42 -16.37 20.55
N LYS A 278 -11.02 -17.34 21.39
CA LYS A 278 -9.82 -18.16 21.12
C LYS A 278 -9.93 -18.96 19.82
N GLU A 279 -11.14 -19.37 19.46
CA GLU A 279 -11.46 -20.14 18.27
C GLU A 279 -11.36 -19.30 17.00
N GLU A 280 -11.72 -18.03 17.07
CA GLU A 280 -11.71 -17.07 15.96
C GLU A 280 -10.33 -16.39 15.80
N ARG A 281 -9.54 -16.35 16.86
CA ARG A 281 -8.26 -15.63 16.87
C ARG A 281 -7.22 -16.33 16.02
N ILE A 282 -6.82 -15.72 14.91
CA ILE A 282 -5.68 -16.12 14.10
C ILE A 282 -4.41 -15.62 14.82
N THR A 283 -3.56 -16.55 15.26
CA THR A 283 -2.35 -16.19 15.99
C THR A 283 -1.19 -17.08 15.58
N ALA A 284 -0.01 -16.44 15.44
CA ALA A 284 1.27 -17.11 15.22
C ALA A 284 1.98 -17.51 16.50
N LYS A 285 1.43 -17.16 17.69
CA LYS A 285 2.08 -17.42 18.97
C LYS A 285 2.42 -18.89 19.12
N ASP A 286 3.70 -19.17 19.44
CA ASP A 286 4.25 -20.51 19.67
C ASP A 286 4.09 -21.48 18.47
N LYS A 287 3.99 -20.97 17.24
CA LYS A 287 3.80 -21.78 16.01
C LYS A 287 4.96 -21.62 15.03
N ASP A 288 5.16 -22.67 14.24
CA ASP A 288 5.92 -22.59 13.00
C ASP A 288 4.99 -22.03 11.91
N VAL A 289 5.39 -20.91 11.29
CA VAL A 289 4.58 -20.16 10.33
C VAL A 289 5.15 -20.31 8.92
N LEU A 290 4.28 -20.64 7.96
CA LEU A 290 4.61 -20.61 6.55
C LEU A 290 3.85 -19.47 5.86
N VAL A 291 4.56 -18.63 5.11
CA VAL A 291 3.98 -17.58 4.26
C VAL A 291 4.20 -17.96 2.79
N ILE A 292 3.11 -18.07 2.03
CA ILE A 292 3.15 -18.38 0.59
C ILE A 292 2.94 -17.10 -0.19
N GLY A 293 4.01 -16.65 -0.86
CA GLY A 293 4.07 -15.42 -1.67
C GLY A 293 5.16 -14.46 -1.19
N GLY A 294 5.93 -13.93 -2.15
CA GLY A 294 7.14 -13.11 -1.93
C GLY A 294 6.92 -11.59 -1.91
N GLY A 295 5.66 -11.12 -2.00
CA GLY A 295 5.33 -9.69 -2.08
C GLY A 295 5.24 -8.97 -0.71
N ASP A 296 4.84 -7.69 -0.76
CA ASP A 296 4.73 -6.83 0.43
C ASP A 296 3.74 -7.38 1.47
N THR A 297 2.62 -7.98 1.02
CA THR A 297 1.65 -8.64 1.92
C THR A 297 2.28 -9.81 2.69
N GLY A 298 3.15 -10.60 2.03
CA GLY A 298 3.90 -11.67 2.70
C GLY A 298 4.86 -11.12 3.74
N SER A 299 5.58 -10.04 3.41
CA SER A 299 6.44 -9.33 4.35
C SER A 299 5.66 -8.81 5.57
N ASP A 300 4.46 -8.29 5.38
CA ASP A 300 3.59 -7.81 6.46
C ASP A 300 3.16 -8.95 7.39
N CYS A 301 2.90 -10.14 6.83
CA CYS A 301 2.63 -11.34 7.62
C CYS A 301 3.83 -11.78 8.45
N ILE A 302 5.05 -11.72 7.91
CA ILE A 302 6.29 -12.06 8.62
C ILE A 302 6.45 -11.17 9.85
N GLY A 303 6.43 -9.85 9.69
CA GLY A 303 6.57 -8.92 10.79
C GLY A 303 5.44 -9.04 11.83
N THR A 304 4.22 -9.35 11.40
CA THR A 304 3.10 -9.60 12.31
C THR A 304 3.30 -10.89 13.10
N ALA A 305 3.77 -11.96 12.45
CA ALA A 305 4.04 -13.24 13.11
C ALA A 305 5.11 -13.13 14.21
N HIS A 306 6.21 -12.39 13.95
CA HIS A 306 7.22 -12.12 14.96
C HIS A 306 6.65 -11.40 16.17
N ARG A 307 5.87 -10.34 15.98
CA ARG A 307 5.22 -9.59 17.06
C ARG A 307 4.19 -10.39 17.83
N GLN A 308 3.63 -11.41 17.22
CA GLN A 308 2.75 -12.37 17.90
C GLN A 308 3.52 -13.48 18.63
N GLY A 309 4.86 -13.56 18.52
CA GLY A 309 5.70 -14.54 19.22
C GLY A 309 5.71 -15.91 18.54
N CYS A 310 5.88 -15.97 17.22
CA CYS A 310 6.05 -17.24 16.50
C CYS A 310 7.37 -17.95 16.87
N LYS A 311 7.44 -19.27 16.65
CA LYS A 311 8.67 -20.04 16.79
C LYS A 311 9.62 -19.82 15.62
N SER A 312 9.08 -19.87 14.42
CA SER A 312 9.82 -19.67 13.18
C SER A 312 8.92 -19.13 12.09
N VAL A 313 9.51 -18.44 11.09
CA VAL A 313 8.82 -18.05 9.87
C VAL A 313 9.60 -18.52 8.66
N THR A 314 8.92 -19.23 7.77
CA THR A 314 9.42 -19.56 6.43
C THR A 314 8.54 -18.87 5.38
N GLN A 315 9.17 -18.25 4.40
CA GLN A 315 8.48 -17.68 3.23
C GLN A 315 8.87 -18.47 2.00
N ILE A 316 7.89 -18.89 1.21
CA ILE A 316 8.10 -19.54 -0.08
C ILE A 316 7.48 -18.73 -1.21
N GLU A 317 8.17 -18.75 -2.37
CA GLU A 317 7.72 -18.09 -3.59
C GLU A 317 7.85 -19.06 -4.76
N ILE A 318 6.82 -19.13 -5.60
CA ILE A 318 6.81 -19.98 -6.78
C ILE A 318 7.74 -19.45 -7.88
N MET A 319 7.93 -18.14 -7.92
CA MET A 319 8.79 -17.48 -8.90
C MET A 319 10.28 -17.66 -8.57
N PRO A 320 11.18 -17.54 -9.57
CA PRO A 320 12.62 -17.52 -9.34
C PRO A 320 13.05 -16.40 -8.40
N ARG A 321 14.17 -16.62 -7.72
CA ARG A 321 14.78 -15.57 -6.89
C ARG A 321 15.14 -14.37 -7.76
N PRO A 322 14.64 -13.17 -7.42
CA PRO A 322 15.02 -11.95 -8.11
C PRO A 322 16.54 -11.69 -8.03
N VAL A 323 17.07 -10.98 -9.01
CA VAL A 323 18.47 -10.56 -9.00
C VAL A 323 18.77 -9.68 -7.80
N GLU A 324 19.98 -9.78 -7.27
CA GLU A 324 20.45 -8.89 -6.21
C GLU A 324 21.04 -7.61 -6.79
N GLY A 325 21.02 -6.55 -6.00
CA GLY A 325 21.58 -5.26 -6.38
C GLY A 325 20.54 -4.25 -6.88
N PRO A 326 21.01 -3.06 -7.25
CA PRO A 326 20.14 -1.95 -7.61
C PRO A 326 19.60 -2.02 -9.03
N ASP A 327 20.26 -2.76 -9.92
CA ASP A 327 19.97 -2.78 -11.35
C ASP A 327 19.25 -4.07 -11.78
N ASP A 328 18.31 -3.93 -12.70
CA ASP A 328 17.61 -5.02 -13.37
C ASP A 328 17.89 -4.92 -14.89
N PRO A 329 18.71 -5.81 -15.47
CA PRO A 329 19.02 -5.77 -16.89
C PRO A 329 17.81 -5.93 -17.81
N GLN A 330 16.75 -6.60 -17.33
CA GLN A 330 15.51 -6.81 -18.09
C GLN A 330 14.55 -5.63 -17.98
N ASN A 331 14.74 -4.76 -16.99
CA ASN A 331 13.91 -3.60 -16.76
C ASN A 331 14.79 -2.41 -16.32
N PRO A 332 15.65 -1.90 -17.23
CA PRO A 332 16.68 -0.92 -16.89
C PRO A 332 16.11 0.41 -16.45
N TRP A 333 16.93 1.16 -15.72
CA TRP A 333 16.63 2.56 -15.36
C TRP A 333 16.13 3.36 -16.60
N PRO A 334 15.13 4.21 -16.47
CA PRO A 334 14.48 4.72 -15.25
C PRO A 334 13.27 3.90 -14.75
N ASN A 335 13.05 2.72 -15.30
CA ASN A 335 11.94 1.87 -14.89
C ASN A 335 12.17 1.29 -13.48
N TRP A 336 11.08 0.82 -12.89
CA TRP A 336 11.12 0.16 -11.59
C TRP A 336 11.85 -1.20 -11.68
N PRO A 337 12.99 -1.40 -11.01
CA PRO A 337 13.74 -2.66 -11.11
C PRO A 337 13.03 -3.80 -10.37
N ARG A 338 13.10 -5.00 -10.93
CA ARG A 338 12.57 -6.24 -10.33
C ARG A 338 13.65 -6.96 -9.54
N THR A 339 14.28 -6.27 -8.60
CA THR A 339 15.36 -6.81 -7.77
C THR A 339 14.84 -7.37 -6.45
N LEU A 340 15.68 -8.18 -5.78
CA LEU A 340 15.36 -8.74 -4.49
C LEU A 340 15.15 -7.63 -3.46
N LYS A 341 13.94 -7.58 -2.89
CA LYS A 341 13.60 -6.65 -1.82
C LYS A 341 13.77 -7.34 -0.47
N THR A 342 14.48 -6.68 0.44
CA THR A 342 14.52 -7.02 1.86
C THR A 342 13.87 -5.85 2.62
N THR A 343 12.85 -6.16 3.40
CA THR A 343 12.12 -5.17 4.21
C THR A 343 12.52 -5.30 5.67
N SER A 344 12.14 -4.33 6.50
CA SER A 344 12.31 -4.40 7.96
C SER A 344 11.78 -5.71 8.57
N SER A 345 10.68 -6.25 8.06
CA SER A 345 10.12 -7.53 8.52
C SER A 345 10.99 -8.74 8.15
N HIS A 346 11.65 -8.73 6.99
CA HIS A 346 12.60 -9.79 6.63
C HIS A 346 13.87 -9.76 7.51
N GLU A 347 14.32 -8.57 7.89
CA GLU A 347 15.46 -8.39 8.80
C GLU A 347 15.18 -8.93 10.21
N GLU A 348 13.91 -8.96 10.63
CA GLU A 348 13.47 -9.51 11.92
C GLU A 348 13.64 -11.04 12.00
N GLY A 349 13.93 -11.70 10.88
CA GLY A 349 14.23 -13.12 10.78
C GLY A 349 13.21 -13.88 9.95
N CYS A 350 13.68 -14.51 8.86
CA CYS A 350 12.83 -15.32 7.99
C CYS A 350 13.69 -16.21 7.08
N THR A 351 13.34 -17.49 6.99
CA THR A 351 13.88 -18.35 5.93
C THR A 351 13.12 -18.11 4.64
N ARG A 352 13.80 -17.62 3.61
CA ARG A 352 13.19 -17.33 2.30
C ARG A 352 13.63 -18.35 1.25
N ARG A 353 12.66 -18.90 0.50
CA ARG A 353 12.88 -19.90 -0.53
C ARG A 353 12.10 -19.55 -1.79
N TRP A 354 12.71 -19.76 -2.95
CA TRP A 354 12.14 -19.47 -4.27
C TRP A 354 12.06 -20.75 -5.10
N ASN A 355 11.31 -20.71 -6.19
CA ASN A 355 11.04 -21.89 -7.03
C ASN A 355 10.39 -23.02 -6.23
N ILE A 356 9.48 -22.72 -5.33
CA ILE A 356 8.79 -23.69 -4.48
C ILE A 356 7.29 -23.70 -4.81
N ASN A 357 6.82 -24.83 -5.30
CA ASN A 357 5.40 -25.07 -5.56
C ASN A 357 4.77 -25.80 -4.37
N THR A 358 3.56 -25.42 -4.01
CA THR A 358 2.77 -26.06 -2.94
C THR A 358 1.92 -27.17 -3.55
N LEU A 359 2.02 -28.38 -2.99
CA LEU A 359 1.29 -29.56 -3.46
C LEU A 359 0.09 -29.91 -2.59
N GLU A 360 0.23 -29.81 -1.26
CA GLU A 360 -0.77 -30.30 -0.32
C GLU A 360 -0.56 -29.68 1.06
N PHE A 361 -1.64 -29.38 1.77
CA PHE A 361 -1.64 -29.06 3.20
C PHE A 361 -1.89 -30.33 4.00
N LEU A 362 -0.97 -30.67 4.90
CA LEU A 362 -1.02 -31.89 5.71
C LEU A 362 -1.68 -31.59 7.05
N GLY A 363 -2.66 -32.40 7.41
CA GLY A 363 -3.44 -32.22 8.62
C GLY A 363 -3.46 -33.42 9.55
N LYS A 364 -3.67 -33.12 10.85
CA LYS A 364 -4.02 -34.10 11.86
C LYS A 364 -5.17 -33.54 12.69
N ASP A 365 -6.21 -34.32 12.90
CA ASP A 365 -7.42 -33.91 13.66
C ASP A 365 -8.02 -32.59 13.16
N GLY A 366 -8.01 -32.37 11.82
CA GLY A 366 -8.54 -31.17 11.18
C GLY A 366 -7.67 -29.93 11.31
N LYS A 367 -6.45 -30.04 11.86
CA LYS A 367 -5.50 -28.92 12.03
C LYS A 367 -4.26 -29.11 11.16
N LEU A 368 -3.73 -28.01 10.64
CA LEU A 368 -2.49 -27.98 9.86
C LEU A 368 -1.30 -28.42 10.73
N ILE A 369 -0.48 -29.31 10.21
CA ILE A 369 0.79 -29.74 10.83
C ILE A 369 2.01 -29.56 9.90
N GLY A 370 1.78 -29.33 8.61
CA GLY A 370 2.83 -29.12 7.64
C GLY A 370 2.30 -28.92 6.23
N VAL A 371 3.18 -28.53 5.34
CA VAL A 371 2.86 -28.31 3.92
C VAL A 371 3.84 -29.08 3.05
N LYS A 372 3.31 -29.92 2.16
CA LYS A 372 4.09 -30.66 1.18
C LYS A 372 4.37 -29.75 -0.01
N VAL A 373 5.63 -29.58 -0.32
CA VAL A 373 6.12 -28.68 -1.36
C VAL A 373 7.05 -29.39 -2.32
N GLN A 374 7.21 -28.84 -3.52
CA GLN A 374 8.08 -29.32 -4.57
C GLN A 374 8.96 -28.21 -5.08
N GLU A 375 10.27 -28.43 -5.11
CA GLU A 375 11.18 -27.54 -5.86
C GLU A 375 10.88 -27.66 -7.36
N ILE A 376 10.94 -26.53 -8.07
CA ILE A 376 10.63 -26.43 -9.50
C ILE A 376 11.69 -25.62 -10.23
N ASP A 377 11.77 -25.83 -11.55
CA ASP A 377 12.45 -24.96 -12.49
C ASP A 377 11.47 -24.40 -13.52
N TRP A 378 11.71 -23.18 -13.97
CA TRP A 378 10.97 -22.55 -15.06
C TRP A 378 11.73 -22.69 -16.37
N LYS A 379 11.14 -23.38 -17.35
CA LYS A 379 11.74 -23.57 -18.69
C LYS A 379 10.97 -22.77 -19.74
N PRO A 380 11.65 -22.26 -20.77
CA PRO A 380 10.96 -21.68 -21.91
C PRO A 380 9.95 -22.67 -22.50
N ASN A 381 8.75 -22.16 -22.84
CA ASN A 381 7.75 -22.99 -23.53
C ASN A 381 8.16 -23.14 -25.01
N PRO A 382 8.38 -24.37 -25.53
CA PRO A 382 8.75 -24.57 -26.93
C PRO A 382 7.68 -24.06 -27.90
N ASN A 383 6.43 -23.98 -27.48
CA ASN A 383 5.30 -23.44 -28.27
C ASN A 383 5.10 -21.95 -28.14
N GLY A 384 6.01 -21.21 -27.44
CA GLY A 384 5.86 -19.81 -27.10
C GLY A 384 4.92 -19.58 -25.94
N GLY A 385 4.82 -18.31 -25.49
CA GLY A 385 3.96 -17.91 -24.38
C GLY A 385 4.62 -18.03 -23.00
N ARG A 386 3.86 -18.43 -21.97
CA ARG A 386 4.36 -18.47 -20.58
C ARG A 386 5.35 -19.62 -20.37
N PRO A 387 6.43 -19.43 -19.58
CA PRO A 387 7.32 -20.52 -19.20
C PRO A 387 6.56 -21.70 -18.58
N ILE A 388 7.11 -22.90 -18.74
CA ILE A 388 6.56 -24.15 -18.20
C ILE A 388 7.26 -24.45 -16.88
N MET A 389 6.48 -24.80 -15.87
CA MET A 389 6.95 -25.29 -14.58
C MET A 389 7.36 -26.76 -14.69
N VAL A 390 8.57 -27.09 -14.26
CA VAL A 390 9.14 -28.46 -14.28
C VAL A 390 9.57 -28.82 -12.87
N GLU A 391 9.12 -29.96 -12.36
CA GLU A 391 9.50 -30.48 -11.06
C GLU A 391 11.00 -30.79 -10.99
N LYS A 392 11.61 -30.54 -9.84
CA LYS A 392 13.01 -30.78 -9.53
C LYS A 392 13.16 -31.47 -8.17
N GLY A 393 13.88 -32.59 -8.16
CA GLY A 393 14.09 -33.35 -6.93
C GLY A 393 12.84 -34.12 -6.47
N LYS A 394 12.76 -34.37 -5.17
CA LYS A 394 11.62 -35.05 -4.51
C LYS A 394 10.84 -34.04 -3.67
N PRO A 395 9.51 -34.25 -3.54
CA PRO A 395 8.73 -33.46 -2.60
C PRO A 395 9.28 -33.54 -1.18
N GLU A 396 9.18 -32.44 -0.46
CA GLU A 396 9.53 -32.34 0.96
C GLU A 396 8.38 -31.76 1.77
N ILE A 397 8.46 -31.85 3.09
CA ILE A 397 7.47 -31.31 4.01
C ILE A 397 8.09 -30.17 4.79
N ILE A 398 7.47 -28.98 4.71
CA ILE A 398 7.76 -27.85 5.59
C ILE A 398 6.79 -27.93 6.75
N LYS A 399 7.32 -28.05 7.98
CA LYS A 399 6.49 -28.00 9.20
C LYS A 399 5.84 -26.64 9.33
N ALA A 400 4.53 -26.62 9.53
CA ALA A 400 3.77 -25.39 9.73
C ALA A 400 2.48 -25.68 10.49
N GLU A 401 2.17 -24.85 11.48
CA GLU A 401 0.93 -24.89 12.25
C GLU A 401 0.02 -23.68 11.89
N LEU A 402 0.58 -22.73 11.15
CA LEU A 402 -0.11 -21.61 10.54
C LEU A 402 0.46 -21.37 9.14
N CYS A 403 -0.41 -21.33 8.14
CA CYS A 403 -0.05 -21.00 6.77
C CYS A 403 -0.84 -19.79 6.30
N LEU A 404 -0.14 -18.80 5.73
CA LEU A 404 -0.69 -17.52 5.29
C LEU A 404 -0.53 -17.36 3.79
N LEU A 405 -1.65 -17.31 3.07
CA LEU A 405 -1.69 -17.17 1.61
C LEU A 405 -1.60 -15.69 1.23
N ALA A 406 -0.44 -15.27 0.74
CA ALA A 406 -0.10 -13.91 0.34
C ALA A 406 0.20 -13.79 -1.17
N MET A 407 -0.57 -14.48 -2.02
CA MET A 407 -0.33 -14.65 -3.44
C MET A 407 -0.94 -13.56 -4.34
N GLY A 408 -1.36 -12.42 -3.75
CA GLY A 408 -2.01 -11.33 -4.45
C GLY A 408 -3.52 -11.53 -4.64
N PHE A 409 -4.11 -10.69 -5.52
CA PHE A 409 -5.56 -10.55 -5.65
C PHE A 409 -6.00 -10.71 -7.10
N LEU A 410 -7.28 -11.00 -7.28
CA LEU A 410 -7.93 -11.05 -8.57
C LEU A 410 -8.55 -9.69 -8.87
N LYS A 411 -8.34 -9.18 -10.09
CA LYS A 411 -9.02 -7.97 -10.55
C LYS A 411 -10.52 -8.23 -10.58
N PRO A 412 -11.36 -7.34 -10.00
CA PRO A 412 -12.81 -7.46 -10.11
C PRO A 412 -13.27 -7.34 -11.56
N GLU A 413 -14.27 -8.13 -11.92
CA GLU A 413 -15.06 -7.94 -13.12
C GLU A 413 -16.25 -7.03 -12.79
N HIS A 414 -16.57 -6.13 -13.71
CA HIS A 414 -17.66 -5.19 -13.55
C HIS A 414 -18.68 -5.40 -14.67
N PRO A 415 -19.99 -5.32 -14.37
CA PRO A 415 -21.02 -5.24 -15.39
C PRO A 415 -20.94 -3.90 -16.13
N GLU A 416 -21.71 -3.75 -17.17
CA GLU A 416 -21.93 -2.42 -17.75
C GLU A 416 -22.71 -1.56 -16.76
N TYR A 417 -22.16 -0.40 -16.46
CA TYR A 417 -22.77 0.59 -15.59
C TYR A 417 -23.44 1.73 -16.38
N PRO A 418 -24.40 2.43 -15.77
CA PRO A 418 -24.88 3.72 -16.31
C PRO A 418 -23.76 4.75 -16.44
N ASP A 419 -23.98 5.77 -17.29
CA ASP A 419 -22.98 6.79 -17.61
C ASP A 419 -22.54 7.65 -16.41
N ASN A 420 -23.36 7.73 -15.37
CA ASN A 420 -23.07 8.42 -14.11
C ASN A 420 -22.31 7.57 -13.09
N VAL A 421 -21.87 6.34 -13.45
CA VAL A 421 -21.11 5.44 -12.58
C VAL A 421 -19.68 5.31 -13.08
N PHE A 422 -18.74 5.60 -12.20
CA PHE A 422 -17.30 5.58 -12.47
C PHE A 422 -16.61 4.53 -11.60
N VAL A 423 -15.52 3.94 -12.08
CA VAL A 423 -14.75 2.95 -11.33
C VAL A 423 -13.31 3.45 -11.20
N CYS A 424 -12.71 3.37 -10.01
CA CYS A 424 -11.35 3.83 -9.78
C CYS A 424 -10.50 2.90 -8.89
N GLY A 425 -9.21 3.21 -8.84
CA GLY A 425 -8.24 2.48 -8.03
C GLY A 425 -8.07 1.02 -8.47
N ASP A 426 -7.80 0.16 -7.51
CA ASP A 426 -7.61 -1.27 -7.77
C ASP A 426 -8.89 -1.95 -8.29
N SER A 427 -10.04 -1.38 -8.01
CA SER A 427 -11.32 -1.87 -8.58
C SER A 427 -11.30 -1.80 -10.12
N ALA A 428 -10.76 -0.72 -10.69
CA ALA A 428 -10.65 -0.55 -12.13
C ALA A 428 -9.43 -1.26 -12.74
N ASN A 429 -8.28 -1.22 -12.03
CA ASN A 429 -6.98 -1.54 -12.61
C ASN A 429 -6.39 -2.87 -12.12
N GLY A 430 -6.98 -3.50 -11.09
CA GLY A 430 -6.38 -4.60 -10.34
C GLY A 430 -5.46 -4.08 -9.22
N ALA A 431 -5.00 -5.00 -8.35
CA ALA A 431 -4.15 -4.66 -7.22
C ALA A 431 -2.90 -3.89 -7.63
N SER A 432 -2.65 -2.77 -6.97
CA SER A 432 -1.58 -1.83 -7.33
C SER A 432 -0.98 -1.14 -6.11
N LEU A 433 -0.11 -0.15 -6.35
CA LEU A 433 0.52 0.65 -5.31
C LEU A 433 -0.43 1.74 -4.79
N VAL A 434 -0.27 2.12 -3.51
CA VAL A 434 -1.05 3.21 -2.90
C VAL A 434 -1.05 4.48 -3.76
N VAL A 435 0.10 4.87 -4.27
CA VAL A 435 0.25 6.07 -5.12
C VAL A 435 -0.51 5.96 -6.44
N ARG A 436 -0.63 4.77 -7.02
CA ARG A 436 -1.45 4.52 -8.22
C ARG A 436 -2.94 4.57 -7.90
N ALA A 437 -3.33 4.04 -6.76
CA ALA A 437 -4.72 4.12 -6.29
C ALA A 437 -5.14 5.58 -6.07
N LEU A 438 -4.30 6.40 -5.41
CA LEU A 438 -4.51 7.84 -5.25
C LEU A 438 -4.63 8.56 -6.59
N ALA A 439 -3.70 8.32 -7.51
CA ALA A 439 -3.71 8.94 -8.84
C ALA A 439 -4.98 8.59 -9.63
N SER A 440 -5.40 7.31 -9.59
CA SER A 440 -6.64 6.86 -10.22
C SER A 440 -7.88 7.55 -9.62
N GLY A 441 -7.90 7.72 -8.29
CA GLY A 441 -8.98 8.44 -7.61
C GLY A 441 -9.07 9.90 -8.06
N ARG A 442 -7.94 10.61 -8.11
CA ARG A 442 -7.87 12.00 -8.60
C ARG A 442 -8.31 12.14 -10.06
N GLN A 443 -7.83 11.25 -10.94
CA GLN A 443 -8.26 11.22 -12.33
C GLN A 443 -9.75 10.96 -12.47
N THR A 444 -10.33 10.12 -11.63
CA THR A 444 -11.76 9.84 -11.64
C THR A 444 -12.56 11.03 -11.13
N ALA A 445 -12.08 11.77 -10.13
CA ALA A 445 -12.70 13.03 -9.71
C ALA A 445 -12.81 14.03 -10.86
N GLN A 446 -11.75 14.15 -11.70
CA GLN A 446 -11.80 15.00 -12.89
C GLN A 446 -12.84 14.53 -13.93
N LYS A 447 -12.95 13.21 -14.15
CA LYS A 447 -13.97 12.63 -15.04
C LYS A 447 -15.39 12.91 -14.55
N VAL A 448 -15.64 12.73 -13.24
CA VAL A 448 -16.93 13.06 -12.61
C VAL A 448 -17.24 14.54 -12.75
N ASN A 449 -16.25 15.40 -12.51
CA ASN A 449 -16.42 16.85 -12.69
C ASN A 449 -16.77 17.22 -14.13
N ALA A 450 -16.07 16.65 -15.12
CA ALA A 450 -16.38 16.87 -16.53
C ALA A 450 -17.79 16.39 -16.93
N TYR A 451 -18.25 15.29 -16.33
CA TYR A 451 -19.60 14.74 -16.57
C TYR A 451 -20.71 15.62 -15.95
N LEU A 452 -20.47 16.16 -14.77
CA LEU A 452 -21.47 16.93 -14.00
C LEU A 452 -21.46 18.43 -14.30
N SER A 453 -20.37 18.95 -14.84
CA SER A 453 -20.30 20.38 -15.24
C SER A 453 -21.08 20.58 -16.53
N PRO A 454 -21.99 21.56 -16.61
CA PRO A 454 -22.61 21.92 -17.89
C PRO A 454 -21.54 22.40 -18.86
N LEU A 455 -21.68 22.02 -20.16
CA LEU A 455 -20.87 22.54 -21.26
C LEU A 455 -21.07 24.06 -21.42
#